data_26cff6cb702fae8ee0c64cab0eae6b72
#
_entry.id   26cff6cb702fae8ee0c64cab0eae6b72
#
_cell.length_a   1.000
_cell.length_b   1.000
_cell.length_c   1.000
_cell.angle_alpha   90.00
_cell.angle_beta   90.00
_cell.angle_gamma   90.00
#
_symmetry.space_group_name_H-M   'P 1'
#
loop_
_entity.id
_entity.type
_entity.pdbx_description
1 polymer ?
#
loop_
_entity_poly.entity_id
_entity_poly.type
_entity_poly.pdbx_seq_one_letter_code
_entity_poly.pdbx_strand_id
1 'polypeptide(L)'
;MRLWLVAREYDTRQTVTLAYATVDGRRVYTRQASVELLQRSPVTAAIDRERAETEPVEDPELRERYAAEAERMAGDHDPDDEI
;
A
#
# COMPACT_ATOMS: atom_id res chain seq x y z
N MET A 1 -1.66 7.34 10.69
CA MET A 1 -2.33 6.02 10.67
C MET A 1 -1.48 5.00 9.93
N ARG A 2 -1.59 3.75 10.30
CA ARG A 2 -0.85 2.65 9.68
C ARG A 2 -1.57 2.15 8.44
N LEU A 3 -0.83 2.03 7.34
CA LEU A 3 -1.35 1.47 6.08
C LEU A 3 -0.42 0.36 5.61
N TRP A 4 -1.00 -0.69 5.07
CA TRP A 4 -0.29 -1.88 4.62
C TRP A 4 -0.29 -1.98 3.09
N LEU A 5 0.79 -2.49 2.52
CA LEU A 5 0.91 -2.64 1.07
C LEU A 5 -0.13 -3.65 0.57
N VAL A 6 -1.03 -3.20 -0.29
CA VAL A 6 -2.13 -4.02 -0.81
C VAL A 6 -2.07 -4.23 -2.32
N ALA A 7 -1.33 -3.40 -3.04
CA ALA A 7 -1.21 -3.55 -4.49
C ALA A 7 0.09 -2.95 -4.99
N ARG A 8 0.62 -3.55 -6.02
CA ARG A 8 1.81 -3.09 -6.73
C ARG A 8 1.56 -3.28 -8.22
N GLU A 9 1.59 -2.19 -8.98
CA GLU A 9 1.35 -2.22 -10.41
C GLU A 9 2.54 -1.64 -11.16
N TYR A 10 2.97 -2.33 -12.20
CA TYR A 10 4.07 -1.91 -13.07
C TYR A 10 3.48 -1.40 -14.38
N ASP A 11 3.98 -0.27 -14.87
CA ASP A 11 3.62 0.20 -16.20
C ASP A 11 4.79 0.01 -17.17
N THR A 12 4.52 0.32 -18.45
CA THR A 12 5.50 0.13 -19.52
C THR A 12 6.64 1.14 -19.50
N ARG A 13 6.56 2.16 -18.62
CA ARG A 13 7.57 3.22 -18.50
C ARG A 13 8.51 3.00 -17.32
N GLN A 14 8.53 1.79 -16.76
CA GLN A 14 9.31 1.46 -15.59
C GLN A 14 8.90 2.25 -14.35
N THR A 15 7.63 2.60 -14.27
CA THR A 15 7.03 3.22 -13.09
C THR A 15 6.22 2.17 -12.33
N VAL A 16 6.33 2.21 -11.03
CA VAL A 16 5.57 1.32 -10.15
C VAL A 16 4.60 2.16 -9.34
N THR A 17 3.33 1.78 -9.33
CA THR A 17 2.33 2.37 -8.44
C THR A 17 2.14 1.44 -7.25
N LEU A 18 2.35 1.98 -6.06
CA LEU A 18 2.20 1.26 -4.81
C LEU A 18 0.95 1.77 -4.10
N ALA A 19 0.08 0.88 -3.69
CA ALA A 19 -1.11 1.22 -2.92
C ALA A 19 -1.00 0.61 -1.52
N TYR A 20 -1.29 1.43 -0.52
CA TYR A 20 -1.29 1.05 0.89
C TYR A 20 -2.65 1.35 1.48
N ALA A 21 -3.20 0.43 2.25
CA ALA A 21 -4.53 0.60 2.83
C ALA A 21 -4.54 0.29 4.32
N THR A 22 -5.50 0.89 5.02
CA THR A 22 -5.78 0.55 6.42
C THR A 22 -6.34 -0.87 6.48
N VAL A 23 -6.23 -1.52 7.65
CA VAL A 23 -6.68 -2.92 7.81
C VAL A 23 -8.18 -3.10 7.58
N ASP A 24 -8.97 -2.02 7.71
CA ASP A 24 -10.40 -2.05 7.39
C ASP A 24 -10.69 -1.75 5.91
N GLY A 25 -9.65 -1.43 5.13
CA GLY A 25 -9.78 -1.16 3.70
C GLY A 25 -10.44 0.17 3.37
N ARG A 26 -10.71 1.03 4.35
CA ARG A 26 -11.49 2.26 4.15
C ARG A 26 -10.68 3.46 3.67
N ARG A 27 -9.37 3.46 3.93
CA ARG A 27 -8.48 4.56 3.52
C ARG A 27 -7.32 3.98 2.71
N VAL A 28 -6.91 4.70 1.68
CA VAL A 28 -5.81 4.28 0.80
C VAL A 28 -4.85 5.44 0.58
N TYR A 29 -3.58 5.11 0.48
CA TYR A 29 -2.52 6.02 0.07
C TYR A 29 -1.80 5.38 -1.12
N THR A 30 -1.66 6.12 -2.21
CA THR A 30 -0.95 5.64 -3.40
C THR A 30 0.26 6.52 -3.67
N ARG A 31 1.34 5.90 -4.15
CA ARG A 31 2.50 6.64 -4.63
C ARG A 31 3.04 5.98 -5.87
N GLN A 32 3.67 6.79 -6.71
CA GLN A 32 4.38 6.30 -7.88
C GLN A 32 5.88 6.46 -7.66
N ALA A 33 6.66 5.48 -8.08
CA ALA A 33 8.09 5.50 -7.99
C ALA A 33 8.69 4.80 -9.20
N SER A 34 9.90 5.21 -9.60
CA SER A 34 10.62 4.50 -10.66
C SER A 34 11.14 3.17 -10.13
N VAL A 35 11.28 2.19 -11.01
CA VAL A 35 11.90 0.90 -10.65
C VAL A 35 13.31 1.14 -10.09
N GLU A 36 14.05 2.07 -10.67
CA GLU A 36 15.40 2.41 -10.21
C GLU A 36 15.39 2.93 -8.76
N LEU A 37 14.44 3.81 -8.43
CA LEU A 37 14.31 4.33 -7.07
C LEU A 37 14.03 3.20 -6.09
N LEU A 38 13.15 2.27 -6.45
CA LEU A 38 12.79 1.14 -5.59
C LEU A 38 13.95 0.16 -5.37
N GLN A 39 14.91 0.11 -6.28
CA GLN A 39 16.12 -0.68 -6.09
C GLN A 39 17.04 -0.09 -5.02
N ARG A 40 16.94 1.22 -4.82
CA ARG A 40 17.76 1.94 -3.81
C ARG A 40 17.04 2.10 -2.48
N SER A 41 15.71 2.17 -2.52
CA SER A 41 14.88 2.36 -1.33
C SER A 41 13.87 1.23 -1.27
N PRO A 42 14.13 0.20 -0.46
CA PRO A 42 13.24 -0.95 -0.38
C PRO A 42 11.83 -0.57 0.02
N VAL A 43 10.86 -1.30 -0.53
CA VAL A 43 9.46 -1.16 -0.17
C VAL A 43 9.23 -1.92 1.13
N THR A 44 8.62 -1.28 2.12
CA THR A 44 8.29 -1.93 3.39
C THR A 44 6.84 -2.42 3.39
N ALA A 45 6.54 -3.38 4.26
CA ALA A 45 5.20 -3.97 4.36
C ALA A 45 4.13 -2.95 4.75
N ALA A 46 4.51 -1.95 5.56
CA ALA A 46 3.59 -0.90 6.00
C ALA A 46 4.29 0.45 6.04
N ILE A 47 3.48 1.50 6.03
CA ILE A 47 3.92 2.88 6.19
C ILE A 47 2.96 3.59 7.13
N ASP A 48 3.39 4.73 7.65
CA ASP A 48 2.52 5.61 8.45
C ASP A 48 2.31 6.92 7.70
N ARG A 49 1.07 7.36 7.62
CA ARG A 49 0.70 8.63 6.97
C ARG A 49 -0.42 9.31 7.75
N GLU A 50 -0.49 10.62 7.59
CA GLU A 50 -1.59 11.39 8.16
C GLU A 50 -2.87 11.09 7.37
N ARG A 51 -4.01 11.15 8.06
CA ARG A 51 -5.30 10.93 7.41
C ARG A 51 -5.50 11.84 6.20
N ALA A 52 -5.04 13.09 6.28
CA ALA A 52 -5.18 14.06 5.19
C ALA A 52 -4.40 13.66 3.92
N GLU A 53 -3.41 12.79 4.04
CA GLU A 53 -2.64 12.27 2.91
C GLU A 53 -3.30 11.07 2.24
N THR A 54 -4.35 10.54 2.85
CA THR A 54 -5.06 9.36 2.37
C THR A 54 -6.39 9.74 1.75
N GLU A 55 -6.94 8.84 0.96
CA GLU A 55 -8.25 9.02 0.34
C GLU A 55 -9.21 7.93 0.80
N PRO A 56 -10.53 8.24 0.88
CA PRO A 56 -11.52 7.21 1.21
C PRO A 56 -11.68 6.24 0.04
N VAL A 57 -11.86 4.98 0.37
CA VAL A 57 -12.19 3.94 -0.62
C VAL A 57 -13.71 3.81 -0.61
N GLU A 58 -14.36 4.27 -1.67
CA GLU A 58 -15.83 4.33 -1.72
C GLU A 58 -16.48 3.06 -2.27
N ASP A 59 -15.76 2.31 -3.12
CA ASP A 59 -16.24 1.07 -3.69
C ASP A 59 -16.22 -0.05 -2.63
N PRO A 60 -17.40 -0.64 -2.28
CA PRO A 60 -17.44 -1.69 -1.27
C PRO A 60 -16.62 -2.94 -1.62
N GLU A 61 -16.57 -3.33 -2.89
CA GLU A 61 -15.77 -4.48 -3.33
C GLU A 61 -14.29 -4.22 -3.16
N LEU A 62 -13.86 -3.01 -3.48
CA LEU A 62 -12.47 -2.62 -3.34
C LEU A 62 -12.07 -2.53 -1.86
N ARG A 63 -12.95 -1.99 -1.02
CA ARG A 63 -12.73 -1.97 0.42
C ARG A 63 -12.51 -3.37 0.98
N GLU A 64 -13.35 -4.30 0.58
CA GLU A 64 -13.27 -5.68 1.03
C GLU A 64 -11.95 -6.33 0.59
N ARG A 65 -11.55 -6.11 -0.67
CA ARG A 65 -10.29 -6.61 -1.20
C ARG A 65 -9.09 -6.03 -0.47
N TYR A 66 -9.09 -4.71 -0.26
CA TYR A 66 -8.00 -4.03 0.43
C TYR A 66 -7.91 -4.46 1.89
N ALA A 67 -9.06 -4.61 2.56
CA ALA A 67 -9.09 -5.07 3.95
C ALA A 67 -8.49 -6.47 4.08
N ALA A 68 -8.88 -7.39 3.20
CA ALA A 68 -8.37 -8.76 3.21
C ALA A 68 -6.85 -8.78 2.99
N GLU A 69 -6.37 -8.01 2.02
CA GLU A 69 -4.94 -7.97 1.70
C GLU A 69 -4.12 -7.30 2.80
N ALA A 70 -4.62 -6.18 3.35
CA ALA A 70 -3.95 -5.48 4.44
C ALA A 70 -3.88 -6.35 5.70
N GLU A 71 -4.95 -7.07 6.00
CA GLU A 71 -5.00 -7.99 7.14
C GLU A 71 -4.00 -9.13 6.96
N ARG A 72 -3.92 -9.69 5.74
CA ARG A 72 -2.95 -10.74 5.43
C ARG A 72 -1.51 -10.24 5.61
N MET A 73 -1.21 -9.05 5.10
CA MET A 73 0.11 -8.45 5.23
C MET A 73 0.45 -8.20 6.71
N ALA A 74 -0.51 -7.71 7.48
CA ALA A 74 -0.31 -7.43 8.90
C ALA A 74 -0.07 -8.71 9.70
N GLY A 75 -0.65 -9.84 9.26
CA GLY A 75 -0.44 -11.13 9.91
C GLY A 75 0.88 -11.79 9.55
N ASP A 76 1.41 -11.51 8.36
CA ASP A 76 2.59 -12.19 7.82
C ASP A 76 3.90 -11.39 8.00
N HIS A 77 3.80 -10.08 8.21
CA HIS A 77 4.98 -9.21 8.21
C HIS A 77 4.93 -8.20 9.35
N ASP A 78 6.12 -7.79 9.81
CA ASP A 78 6.26 -6.58 10.63
C ASP A 78 6.16 -5.35 9.72
N PRO A 79 5.78 -4.19 10.25
CA PRO A 79 5.60 -2.98 9.42
C PRO A 79 6.85 -2.58 8.63
N ASP A 80 8.02 -2.76 9.19
CA ASP A 80 9.29 -2.37 8.59
C ASP A 80 9.97 -3.49 7.79
N ASP A 81 9.32 -4.63 7.63
CA ASP A 81 9.84 -5.72 6.79
C ASP A 81 9.93 -5.26 5.34
N GLU A 82 11.05 -5.57 4.71
CA GLU A 82 11.23 -5.32 3.28
C GLU A 82 10.47 -6.36 2.47
N ILE A 83 9.77 -5.87 1.45
CA ILE A 83 8.98 -6.72 0.57
C ILE A 83 9.66 -6.88 -0.78
#